data_8119eed4c025873fb0f21208430e3dba
#
_entry.id   8119eed4c025873fb0f21208430e3dba
#
_cell.length_a   1.000
_cell.length_b   1.000
_cell.length_c   1.000
_cell.angle_alpha   90.00
_cell.angle_beta   90.00
_cell.angle_gamma   90.00
#
_symmetry.space_group_name_H-M   'P 1'
#
loop_
_entity.id
_entity.type
_entity.pdbx_description
1 polymer ?
#
loop_
_entity_poly.entity_id
_entity_poly.type
_entity_poly.pdbx_seq_one_letter_code
_entity_poly.pdbx_strand_id
1 'polypeptide(L)'
;MLEFDEDTTRLLDQVYAGSDFAARRRVSFDALRVRPGDSVVDIGCGNGLMLPDLARAAGTEGQVIGVDPSDQMRASAQSRCVDLPGVILRSGTAADLPVEDATADRALSVQVFEYIADIPPCLAEVARVLRPGGRLVIGDMHFGTFCWHSDDADRMAAMMASWEQHAAHLDAPALLPGMMVQAGFEVEEVRTITLCDHLLRPDGLARAMISLMAAYAKKQKHLSERDVDAWADEQAQLAREGRFFFSLTHYVTVARRI
;
A
#
# COMPACT_ATOMS: atom_id res chain seq x y z
N MET A 1 5.98 4.78 13.95
CA MET A 1 5.95 4.16 12.59
C MET A 1 5.73 2.66 12.72
N LEU A 2 5.03 2.05 11.78
CA LEU A 2 4.82 0.59 11.78
C LEU A 2 6.16 -0.13 11.51
N GLU A 3 6.48 -1.14 12.34
CA GLU A 3 7.66 -1.99 12.14
C GLU A 3 7.24 -3.29 11.45
N PHE A 4 7.94 -3.65 10.38
CA PHE A 4 7.68 -4.87 9.60
C PHE A 4 8.52 -6.05 10.14
N ASP A 5 8.28 -6.39 11.44
CA ASP A 5 8.85 -7.57 12.08
C ASP A 5 8.13 -8.87 11.62
N GLU A 6 8.60 -10.03 12.11
CA GLU A 6 8.06 -11.33 11.67
C GLU A 6 6.56 -11.50 11.99
N ASP A 7 6.13 -11.02 13.15
CA ASP A 7 4.72 -11.13 13.57
C ASP A 7 3.83 -10.21 12.75
N THR A 8 4.27 -8.97 12.52
CA THR A 8 3.58 -8.01 11.65
C THR A 8 3.52 -8.54 10.21
N THR A 9 4.62 -9.08 9.68
CA THR A 9 4.68 -9.65 8.33
C THR A 9 3.68 -10.81 8.17
N ARG A 10 3.62 -11.73 9.14
CA ARG A 10 2.67 -12.86 9.13
C ARG A 10 1.21 -12.39 9.19
N LEU A 11 0.92 -11.39 10.02
CA LEU A 11 -0.41 -10.78 10.08
C LEU A 11 -0.79 -10.12 8.74
N LEU A 12 0.14 -9.37 8.15
CA LEU A 12 -0.07 -8.71 6.86
C LEU A 12 -0.28 -9.70 5.71
N ASP A 13 0.41 -10.84 5.69
CA ASP A 13 0.22 -11.88 4.67
C ASP A 13 -1.24 -12.41 4.67
N GLN A 14 -1.82 -12.62 5.85
CA GLN A 14 -3.22 -13.06 5.98
C GLN A 14 -4.20 -11.95 5.59
N VAL A 15 -3.94 -10.74 6.06
CA VAL A 15 -4.78 -9.57 5.84
C VAL A 15 -4.80 -9.16 4.36
N TYR A 16 -3.64 -9.13 3.71
CA TYR A 16 -3.53 -8.69 2.32
C TYR A 16 -4.12 -9.66 1.29
N ALA A 17 -4.47 -10.87 1.68
CA ALA A 17 -5.23 -11.80 0.85
C ALA A 17 -6.73 -11.43 0.74
N GLY A 18 -7.23 -10.52 1.58
CA GLY A 18 -8.63 -10.12 1.64
C GLY A 18 -9.13 -9.42 0.36
N SER A 19 -10.46 -9.48 0.16
CA SER A 19 -11.13 -8.99 -1.06
C SER A 19 -10.93 -7.49 -1.31
N ASP A 20 -10.97 -6.67 -0.26
CA ASP A 20 -10.76 -5.22 -0.38
C ASP A 20 -9.32 -4.89 -0.78
N PHE A 21 -8.34 -5.65 -0.26
CA PHE A 21 -6.94 -5.51 -0.64
C PHE A 21 -6.70 -5.95 -2.09
N ALA A 22 -7.37 -7.02 -2.53
CA ALA A 22 -7.32 -7.49 -3.91
C ALA A 22 -7.93 -6.44 -4.86
N ALA A 23 -9.08 -5.86 -4.51
CA ALA A 23 -9.73 -4.81 -5.29
C ALA A 23 -8.82 -3.57 -5.45
N ARG A 24 -8.18 -3.13 -4.38
CA ARG A 24 -7.23 -2.00 -4.39
C ARG A 24 -6.02 -2.27 -5.28
N ARG A 25 -5.39 -3.46 -5.15
CA ARG A 25 -4.29 -3.85 -6.04
C ARG A 25 -4.73 -3.89 -7.50
N ARG A 26 -5.93 -4.37 -7.76
CA ARG A 26 -6.47 -4.45 -9.13
C ARG A 26 -6.59 -3.07 -9.79
N VAL A 27 -7.08 -2.07 -9.09
CA VAL A 27 -7.19 -0.70 -9.62
C VAL A 27 -5.81 -0.14 -9.96
N SER A 28 -4.80 -0.35 -9.11
CA SER A 28 -3.41 0.07 -9.35
C SER A 28 -2.79 -0.67 -10.54
N PHE A 29 -2.99 -2.00 -10.60
CA PHE A 29 -2.53 -2.84 -11.73
C PHE A 29 -3.13 -2.38 -13.06
N ASP A 30 -4.45 -2.19 -13.12
CA ASP A 30 -5.15 -1.76 -14.35
C ASP A 30 -4.70 -0.36 -14.79
N ALA A 31 -4.40 0.52 -13.82
CA ALA A 31 -3.88 1.85 -14.10
C ALA A 31 -2.45 1.82 -14.71
N LEU A 32 -1.64 0.84 -14.35
CA LEU A 32 -0.25 0.71 -14.83
C LEU A 32 -0.19 0.37 -16.33
N ARG A 33 -1.18 -0.35 -16.87
CA ARG A 33 -1.27 -0.71 -18.31
C ARG A 33 0.00 -1.43 -18.81
N VAL A 34 0.43 -2.46 -18.10
CA VAL A 34 1.58 -3.29 -18.50
C VAL A 34 1.31 -3.92 -19.86
N ARG A 35 2.33 -3.97 -20.71
CA ARG A 35 2.30 -4.58 -22.02
C ARG A 35 3.32 -5.72 -22.11
N PRO A 36 3.10 -6.71 -22.98
CA PRO A 36 4.13 -7.70 -23.26
C PRO A 36 5.45 -7.05 -23.68
N GLY A 37 6.54 -7.50 -23.07
CA GLY A 37 7.88 -6.95 -23.28
C GLY A 37 8.26 -5.79 -22.36
N ASP A 38 7.33 -5.23 -21.54
CA ASP A 38 7.66 -4.14 -20.62
C ASP A 38 8.64 -4.60 -19.53
N SER A 39 9.57 -3.71 -19.18
CA SER A 39 10.36 -3.76 -17.95
C SER A 39 9.62 -3.00 -16.86
N VAL A 40 9.23 -3.71 -15.79
CA VAL A 40 8.40 -3.18 -14.71
C VAL A 40 9.17 -3.16 -13.39
N VAL A 41 9.11 -2.06 -12.65
CA VAL A 41 9.66 -1.95 -11.29
C VAL A 41 8.52 -1.84 -10.30
N ASP A 42 8.45 -2.76 -9.32
CA ASP A 42 7.54 -2.73 -8.18
C ASP A 42 8.31 -2.22 -6.96
N ILE A 43 8.05 -0.97 -6.57
CA ILE A 43 8.75 -0.23 -5.51
C ILE A 43 8.06 -0.49 -4.18
N GLY A 44 8.78 -1.08 -3.22
CA GLY A 44 8.20 -1.58 -1.98
C GLY A 44 7.30 -2.79 -2.26
N CYS A 45 7.82 -3.78 -2.99
CA CYS A 45 7.05 -4.94 -3.45
C CYS A 45 6.51 -5.82 -2.30
N GLY A 46 7.00 -5.62 -1.07
CA GLY A 46 6.59 -6.36 0.11
C GLY A 46 6.71 -7.88 -0.10
N ASN A 47 5.67 -8.60 0.29
CA ASN A 47 5.56 -10.05 0.12
C ASN A 47 5.27 -10.51 -1.32
N GLY A 48 5.33 -9.60 -2.31
CA GLY A 48 5.28 -9.93 -3.73
C GLY A 48 3.88 -10.22 -4.30
N LEU A 49 2.80 -9.76 -3.68
CA LEU A 49 1.42 -10.07 -4.14
C LEU A 49 1.10 -9.53 -5.53
N MET A 50 1.77 -8.46 -5.99
CA MET A 50 1.58 -7.91 -7.34
C MET A 50 2.46 -8.60 -8.40
N LEU A 51 3.60 -9.15 -8.01
CA LEU A 51 4.62 -9.65 -8.91
C LEU A 51 4.14 -10.73 -9.89
N PRO A 52 3.32 -11.74 -9.50
CA PRO A 52 2.82 -12.73 -10.44
C PRO A 52 1.92 -12.15 -11.54
N ASP A 53 1.08 -11.16 -11.21
CA ASP A 53 0.20 -10.52 -12.18
C ASP A 53 0.99 -9.61 -13.12
N LEU A 54 1.97 -8.88 -12.59
CA LEU A 54 2.91 -8.07 -13.38
C LEU A 54 3.72 -8.93 -14.34
N ALA A 55 4.29 -10.06 -13.86
CA ALA A 55 5.06 -10.99 -14.68
C ALA A 55 4.21 -11.61 -15.81
N ARG A 56 2.97 -12.01 -15.49
CA ARG A 56 2.05 -12.54 -16.50
C ARG A 56 1.73 -11.51 -17.58
N ALA A 57 1.53 -10.24 -17.19
CA ALA A 57 1.23 -9.16 -18.11
C ALA A 57 2.43 -8.75 -18.97
N ALA A 58 3.63 -8.72 -18.37
CA ALA A 58 4.88 -8.45 -19.10
C ALA A 58 5.28 -9.58 -20.05
N GLY A 59 4.82 -10.81 -19.79
CA GLY A 59 5.12 -11.97 -20.62
C GLY A 59 6.58 -12.41 -20.59
N THR A 60 6.94 -13.36 -21.45
CA THR A 60 8.27 -14.00 -21.47
C THR A 60 9.40 -13.07 -21.91
N GLU A 61 9.09 -12.04 -22.69
CA GLU A 61 10.07 -11.06 -23.18
C GLU A 61 10.21 -9.85 -22.23
N GLY A 62 9.32 -9.74 -21.23
CA GLY A 62 9.34 -8.68 -20.23
C GLY A 62 10.09 -9.10 -18.97
N GLN A 63 10.32 -8.12 -18.09
CA GLN A 63 10.97 -8.32 -16.81
C GLN A 63 10.23 -7.58 -15.71
N VAL A 64 10.17 -8.16 -14.52
CA VAL A 64 9.64 -7.51 -13.32
C VAL A 64 10.70 -7.47 -12.24
N ILE A 65 11.05 -6.29 -11.76
CA ILE A 65 11.99 -6.08 -10.66
C ILE A 65 11.21 -5.66 -9.44
N GLY A 66 11.11 -6.53 -8.44
CA GLY A 66 10.58 -6.19 -7.12
C GLY A 66 11.68 -5.65 -6.22
N VAL A 67 11.48 -4.46 -5.66
CA VAL A 67 12.43 -3.80 -4.75
C VAL A 67 11.78 -3.64 -3.39
N ASP A 68 12.45 -4.12 -2.33
CA ASP A 68 12.01 -3.95 -0.95
C ASP A 68 13.22 -3.95 0.00
N PRO A 69 13.28 -3.12 1.05
CA PRO A 69 14.39 -3.12 2.00
C PRO A 69 14.36 -4.31 2.97
N SER A 70 13.19 -4.94 3.22
CA SER A 70 13.03 -6.03 4.18
C SER A 70 13.43 -7.37 3.61
N ASP A 71 14.42 -8.04 4.24
CA ASP A 71 14.83 -9.41 3.88
C ASP A 71 13.69 -10.40 4.01
N GLN A 72 12.84 -10.24 5.03
CA GLN A 72 11.71 -11.12 5.30
C GLN A 72 10.64 -10.98 4.21
N MET A 73 10.32 -9.75 3.82
CA MET A 73 9.38 -9.48 2.73
C MET A 73 9.90 -10.07 1.41
N ARG A 74 11.18 -9.86 1.09
CA ARG A 74 11.78 -10.43 -0.12
C ARG A 74 11.81 -11.97 -0.11
N ALA A 75 12.04 -12.60 1.05
CA ALA A 75 11.97 -14.05 1.17
C ALA A 75 10.56 -14.59 0.91
N SER A 76 9.52 -13.91 1.42
CA SER A 76 8.13 -14.24 1.14
C SER A 76 7.80 -14.06 -0.35
N ALA A 77 8.24 -12.94 -0.96
CA ALA A 77 8.08 -12.67 -2.38
C ALA A 77 8.79 -13.72 -3.25
N GLN A 78 10.01 -14.13 -2.87
CA GLN A 78 10.76 -15.18 -3.57
C GLN A 78 10.00 -16.51 -3.60
N SER A 79 9.43 -16.91 -2.46
CA SER A 79 8.64 -18.14 -2.37
C SER A 79 7.39 -18.09 -3.27
N ARG A 80 6.79 -16.91 -3.41
CA ARG A 80 5.61 -16.68 -4.27
C ARG A 80 5.94 -16.69 -5.76
N CYS A 81 7.17 -16.32 -6.11
CA CYS A 81 7.63 -16.15 -7.49
C CYS A 81 8.59 -17.25 -7.97
N VAL A 82 8.67 -18.38 -7.26
CA VAL A 82 9.64 -19.46 -7.55
C VAL A 82 9.58 -19.96 -9.00
N ASP A 83 8.39 -20.02 -9.58
CA ASP A 83 8.16 -20.50 -10.96
C ASP A 83 8.05 -19.35 -11.98
N LEU A 84 8.49 -18.15 -11.63
CA LEU A 84 8.40 -16.95 -12.47
C LEU A 84 9.81 -16.43 -12.85
N PRO A 85 10.47 -16.97 -13.88
CA PRO A 85 11.86 -16.64 -14.21
C PRO A 85 12.08 -15.17 -14.61
N GLY A 86 11.01 -14.47 -15.06
CA GLY A 86 11.06 -13.05 -15.39
C GLY A 86 10.98 -12.11 -14.18
N VAL A 87 10.88 -12.65 -12.93
CA VAL A 87 10.83 -11.85 -11.71
C VAL A 87 12.20 -11.86 -11.03
N ILE A 88 12.71 -10.67 -10.72
CA ILE A 88 13.96 -10.44 -10.01
C ILE A 88 13.66 -9.66 -8.73
N LEU A 89 14.14 -10.12 -7.59
CA LEU A 89 14.03 -9.41 -6.33
C LEU A 89 15.35 -8.75 -5.96
N ARG A 90 15.30 -7.49 -5.55
CA ARG A 90 16.45 -6.70 -5.16
C ARG A 90 16.22 -6.00 -3.81
N SER A 91 17.29 -5.91 -3.02
CA SER A 91 17.31 -5.09 -1.81
C SER A 91 17.51 -3.63 -2.21
N GLY A 92 16.67 -2.73 -1.72
CA GLY A 92 16.77 -1.29 -2.00
C GLY A 92 15.60 -0.54 -1.37
N THR A 93 15.65 0.78 -1.48
CA THR A 93 14.59 1.68 -1.03
C THR A 93 14.06 2.50 -2.21
N ALA A 94 12.95 3.21 -2.02
CA ALA A 94 12.42 4.11 -3.04
C ALA A 94 13.39 5.26 -3.38
N ALA A 95 14.29 5.64 -2.44
CA ALA A 95 15.29 6.68 -2.63
C ALA A 95 16.63 6.16 -3.22
N ASP A 96 16.79 4.83 -3.32
CA ASP A 96 17.97 4.17 -3.88
C ASP A 96 17.53 2.86 -4.54
N LEU A 97 17.04 2.98 -5.76
CA LEU A 97 16.55 1.84 -6.55
C LEU A 97 17.73 1.15 -7.26
N PRO A 98 17.96 -0.14 -7.01
CA PRO A 98 19.03 -0.90 -7.66
C PRO A 98 18.66 -1.26 -9.12
N VAL A 99 18.30 -0.24 -9.90
CA VAL A 99 17.87 -0.31 -11.29
C VAL A 99 18.64 0.73 -12.10
N GLU A 100 19.08 0.36 -13.29
CA GLU A 100 19.84 1.26 -14.18
C GLU A 100 18.96 2.42 -14.71
N ASP A 101 19.62 3.51 -15.08
CA ASP A 101 18.98 4.71 -15.61
C ASP A 101 18.18 4.39 -16.88
N ALA A 102 16.95 4.90 -16.95
CA ALA A 102 16.10 4.85 -18.13
C ALA A 102 15.93 3.42 -18.72
N THR A 103 15.81 2.40 -17.88
CA THR A 103 15.60 0.99 -18.30
C THR A 103 14.18 0.50 -18.06
N ALA A 104 13.41 1.13 -17.17
CA ALA A 104 12.05 0.71 -16.86
C ALA A 104 11.01 1.40 -17.77
N ASP A 105 10.04 0.63 -18.25
CA ASP A 105 8.87 1.14 -18.99
C ASP A 105 7.75 1.54 -18.02
N ARG A 106 7.65 0.83 -16.89
CA ARG A 106 6.62 0.99 -15.87
C ARG A 106 7.22 0.98 -14.48
N ALA A 107 6.69 1.84 -13.60
CA ALA A 107 6.97 1.78 -12.16
C ALA A 107 5.65 1.78 -11.39
N LEU A 108 5.56 0.92 -10.40
CA LEU A 108 4.42 0.77 -9.51
C LEU A 108 4.88 0.93 -8.06
N SER A 109 4.03 1.55 -7.24
CA SER A 109 4.16 1.52 -5.78
C SER A 109 2.77 1.47 -5.16
N VAL A 110 2.55 0.57 -4.21
CA VAL A 110 1.25 0.44 -3.53
C VAL A 110 1.44 0.36 -2.04
N GLN A 111 0.96 1.37 -1.31
CA GLN A 111 1.11 1.52 0.14
C GLN A 111 2.56 1.58 0.61
N VAL A 112 3.29 2.52 0.07
CA VAL A 112 4.71 2.74 0.40
C VAL A 112 4.98 4.20 0.70
N PHE A 113 4.47 5.12 -0.12
CA PHE A 113 4.79 6.55 0.00
C PHE A 113 4.22 7.17 1.28
N GLU A 114 3.16 6.63 1.83
CA GLU A 114 2.63 7.01 3.15
C GLU A 114 3.65 6.80 4.29
N TYR A 115 4.62 5.89 4.14
CA TYR A 115 5.67 5.60 5.13
C TYR A 115 6.99 6.35 4.90
N ILE A 116 7.15 7.03 3.77
CA ILE A 116 8.40 7.71 3.39
C ILE A 116 8.37 9.15 3.90
N ALA A 117 9.30 9.49 4.80
CA ALA A 117 9.36 10.83 5.38
C ALA A 117 9.77 11.92 4.37
N ASP A 118 10.68 11.61 3.45
CA ASP A 118 11.18 12.54 2.41
C ASP A 118 10.85 11.97 1.03
N ILE A 119 9.71 12.38 0.46
CA ILE A 119 9.19 11.88 -0.81
C ILE A 119 9.97 12.41 -2.04
N PRO A 120 10.37 13.68 -2.14
CA PRO A 120 10.99 14.22 -3.35
C PRO A 120 12.22 13.45 -3.86
N PRO A 121 13.19 13.01 -3.05
CA PRO A 121 14.30 12.17 -3.52
C PRO A 121 13.84 10.85 -4.13
N CYS A 122 12.77 10.25 -3.58
CA CYS A 122 12.22 9.00 -4.10
C CYS A 122 11.60 9.19 -5.48
N LEU A 123 10.87 10.28 -5.70
CA LEU A 123 10.30 10.59 -7.00
C LEU A 123 11.39 10.93 -8.05
N ALA A 124 12.48 11.59 -7.65
CA ALA A 124 13.64 11.82 -8.51
C ALA A 124 14.30 10.50 -8.93
N GLU A 125 14.41 9.54 -7.98
CA GLU A 125 14.96 8.23 -8.24
C GLU A 125 14.05 7.40 -9.16
N VAL A 126 12.73 7.46 -8.97
CA VAL A 126 11.76 6.86 -9.90
C VAL A 126 11.87 7.48 -11.30
N ALA A 127 12.04 8.80 -11.38
CA ALA A 127 12.28 9.47 -12.67
C ALA A 127 13.59 9.02 -13.32
N ARG A 128 14.66 8.76 -12.55
CA ARG A 128 15.93 8.26 -13.07
C ARG A 128 15.77 6.90 -13.76
N VAL A 129 15.09 5.95 -13.10
CA VAL A 129 14.98 4.56 -13.60
C VAL A 129 13.97 4.41 -14.74
N LEU A 130 12.91 5.23 -14.79
CA LEU A 130 11.94 5.20 -15.89
C LEU A 130 12.53 5.79 -17.17
N ARG A 131 12.19 5.22 -18.32
CA ARG A 131 12.45 5.82 -19.63
C ARG A 131 11.62 7.09 -19.84
N PRO A 132 12.07 8.05 -20.68
CA PRO A 132 11.18 9.12 -21.14
C PRO A 132 9.87 8.54 -21.70
N GLY A 133 8.73 9.07 -21.27
CA GLY A 133 7.42 8.51 -21.58
C GLY A 133 7.00 7.30 -20.76
N GLY A 134 7.86 6.80 -19.86
CA GLY A 134 7.56 5.71 -18.92
C GLY A 134 6.44 6.08 -17.96
N ARG A 135 5.67 5.08 -17.53
CA ARG A 135 4.46 5.28 -16.71
C ARG A 135 4.72 4.95 -15.26
N LEU A 136 4.32 5.85 -14.37
CA LEU A 136 4.34 5.69 -12.92
C LEU A 136 2.91 5.57 -12.39
N VAL A 137 2.70 4.62 -11.48
CA VAL A 137 1.47 4.49 -10.70
C VAL A 137 1.82 4.42 -9.22
N ILE A 138 1.28 5.32 -8.41
CA ILE A 138 1.40 5.28 -6.96
C ILE A 138 0.00 5.18 -6.36
N GLY A 139 -0.22 4.16 -5.53
CA GLY A 139 -1.47 3.91 -4.85
C GLY A 139 -1.32 3.89 -3.33
N ASP A 140 -1.90 4.89 -2.63
CA ASP A 140 -1.86 5.01 -1.17
C ASP A 140 -3.23 5.34 -0.59
N MET A 141 -3.40 5.12 0.72
CA MET A 141 -4.60 5.52 1.44
C MET A 141 -4.52 7.00 1.82
N HIS A 142 -5.66 7.69 1.76
CA HIS A 142 -5.79 9.00 2.40
C HIS A 142 -6.57 8.84 3.70
N PHE A 143 -5.86 8.78 4.82
CA PHE A 143 -6.46 8.48 6.13
C PHE A 143 -7.43 9.55 6.62
N GLY A 144 -7.37 10.77 6.12
CA GLY A 144 -8.39 11.81 6.35
C GLY A 144 -9.75 11.49 5.73
N THR A 145 -9.89 10.40 4.95
CA THR A 145 -11.18 9.96 4.38
C THR A 145 -11.84 8.83 5.18
N PHE A 146 -11.35 8.54 6.39
CA PHE A 146 -12.03 7.62 7.28
C PHE A 146 -13.45 8.10 7.60
N CYS A 147 -14.41 7.20 7.41
CA CYS A 147 -15.72 7.31 7.98
C CYS A 147 -16.01 6.01 8.74
N TRP A 148 -16.03 6.10 10.06
CA TRP A 148 -16.14 4.93 10.93
C TRP A 148 -17.11 5.21 12.05
N HIS A 149 -18.22 4.46 12.12
CA HIS A 149 -19.23 4.64 13.14
C HIS A 149 -18.80 4.03 14.48
N SER A 150 -19.04 4.76 15.56
CA SER A 150 -18.86 4.32 16.95
C SER A 150 -19.87 5.01 17.84
N ASP A 151 -20.36 4.32 18.86
CA ASP A 151 -21.21 4.90 19.90
C ASP A 151 -20.38 5.64 20.96
N ASP A 152 -19.06 5.34 21.06
CA ASP A 152 -18.11 6.00 21.95
C ASP A 152 -17.13 6.84 21.13
N ALA A 153 -17.53 8.09 20.85
CA ALA A 153 -16.76 9.01 20.01
C ALA A 153 -15.37 9.33 20.61
N ASP A 154 -15.25 9.40 21.93
CA ASP A 154 -13.98 9.73 22.61
C ASP A 154 -13.00 8.57 22.48
N ARG A 155 -13.46 7.34 22.66
CA ARG A 155 -12.64 6.13 22.46
C ARG A 155 -12.22 5.97 21.00
N MET A 156 -13.14 6.20 20.05
CA MET A 156 -12.81 6.19 18.62
C MET A 156 -11.76 7.25 18.30
N ALA A 157 -11.92 8.47 18.79
CA ALA A 157 -10.94 9.55 18.57
C ALA A 157 -9.56 9.18 19.13
N ALA A 158 -9.49 8.57 20.31
CA ALA A 158 -8.24 8.12 20.90
C ALA A 158 -7.57 7.00 20.07
N MET A 159 -8.34 6.05 19.54
CA MET A 159 -7.83 5.01 18.64
C MET A 159 -7.33 5.59 17.32
N MET A 160 -8.04 6.55 16.74
CA MET A 160 -7.61 7.26 15.53
C MET A 160 -6.32 8.04 15.76
N ALA A 161 -6.21 8.80 16.86
CA ALA A 161 -5.01 9.54 17.24
C ALA A 161 -3.78 8.61 17.47
N SER A 162 -4.03 7.40 18.00
CA SER A 162 -2.98 6.37 18.06
C SER A 162 -2.55 5.95 16.66
N TRP A 163 -3.49 5.66 15.80
CA TRP A 163 -3.21 5.17 14.45
C TRP A 163 -2.52 6.21 13.55
N GLU A 164 -2.82 7.50 13.73
CA GLU A 164 -2.16 8.60 13.00
C GLU A 164 -0.62 8.58 13.09
N GLN A 165 -0.07 7.93 14.11
CA GLN A 165 1.38 7.86 14.34
C GLN A 165 2.06 6.68 13.59
N HIS A 166 1.30 5.85 12.84
CA HIS A 166 1.85 4.68 12.16
C HIS A 166 2.59 5.02 10.87
N ALA A 167 2.22 6.09 10.19
CA ALA A 167 2.75 6.53 8.90
C ALA A 167 3.42 7.91 8.99
N ALA A 168 4.20 8.25 7.98
CA ALA A 168 4.84 9.55 7.87
C ALA A 168 3.89 10.60 7.28
N HIS A 169 3.06 10.19 6.30
CA HIS A 169 2.10 11.05 5.62
C HIS A 169 0.74 10.37 5.54
N LEU A 170 -0.20 10.87 6.34
CA LEU A 170 -1.59 10.37 6.35
C LEU A 170 -2.40 10.83 5.12
N ASP A 171 -1.89 11.83 4.42
CA ASP A 171 -2.48 12.50 3.28
C ASP A 171 -1.58 12.43 2.02
N ALA A 172 -0.65 11.47 1.97
CA ALA A 172 0.26 11.27 0.84
C ALA A 172 -0.41 11.44 -0.54
N PRO A 173 -1.61 10.87 -0.80
CA PRO A 173 -2.30 11.04 -2.08
C PRO A 173 -2.60 12.50 -2.46
N ALA A 174 -2.80 13.38 -1.49
CA ALA A 174 -3.05 14.81 -1.76
C ALA A 174 -1.76 15.56 -2.11
N LEU A 175 -0.61 15.11 -1.62
CA LEU A 175 0.70 15.73 -1.83
C LEU A 175 1.37 15.25 -3.14
N LEU A 176 1.20 13.97 -3.47
CA LEU A 176 1.88 13.29 -4.58
C LEU A 176 1.73 14.00 -5.95
N PRO A 177 0.54 14.47 -6.40
CA PRO A 177 0.42 15.09 -7.71
C PRO A 177 1.35 16.30 -7.90
N GLY A 178 1.41 17.18 -6.89
CA GLY A 178 2.28 18.36 -6.93
C GLY A 178 3.77 18.00 -6.90
N MET A 179 4.15 17.04 -6.06
CA MET A 179 5.53 16.55 -5.96
C MET A 179 5.98 15.84 -7.24
N MET A 180 5.10 15.05 -7.88
CA MET A 180 5.38 14.39 -9.16
C MET A 180 5.67 15.40 -10.27
N VAL A 181 4.88 16.49 -10.36
CA VAL A 181 5.14 17.55 -11.34
C VAL A 181 6.52 18.17 -11.12
N GLN A 182 6.91 18.45 -9.88
CA GLN A 182 8.22 18.98 -9.53
C GLN A 182 9.37 18.00 -9.86
N ALA A 183 9.10 16.69 -9.82
CA ALA A 183 10.06 15.65 -10.16
C ALA A 183 10.12 15.31 -11.66
N GLY A 184 9.45 16.07 -12.54
CA GLY A 184 9.50 15.87 -14.00
C GLY A 184 8.50 14.85 -14.52
N PHE A 185 7.35 14.73 -13.85
CA PHE A 185 6.23 13.92 -14.33
C PHE A 185 5.06 14.78 -14.79
N GLU A 186 4.35 14.31 -15.80
CA GLU A 186 3.01 14.78 -16.14
C GLU A 186 1.99 13.87 -15.45
N VAL A 187 1.19 14.43 -14.52
CA VAL A 187 0.11 13.70 -13.87
C VAL A 187 -1.06 13.59 -14.85
N GLU A 188 -1.40 12.36 -15.25
CA GLU A 188 -2.45 12.10 -16.24
C GLU A 188 -3.82 11.90 -15.60
N GLU A 189 -3.86 11.29 -14.41
CA GLU A 189 -5.11 10.86 -13.80
C GLU A 189 -4.92 10.60 -12.30
N VAL A 190 -5.96 10.86 -11.51
CA VAL A 190 -6.11 10.37 -10.14
C VAL A 190 -7.39 9.56 -10.06
N ARG A 191 -7.28 8.27 -9.80
CA ARG A 191 -8.42 7.36 -9.59
C ARG A 191 -8.64 7.12 -8.12
N THR A 192 -9.87 6.77 -7.77
CA THR A 192 -10.22 6.42 -6.39
C THR A 192 -10.97 5.12 -6.33
N ILE A 193 -10.79 4.38 -5.25
CA ILE A 193 -11.66 3.31 -4.83
C ILE A 193 -11.97 3.49 -3.34
N THR A 194 -13.24 3.70 -3.01
CA THR A 194 -13.70 3.74 -1.63
C THR A 194 -14.09 2.34 -1.19
N LEU A 195 -13.39 1.84 -0.19
CA LEU A 195 -13.65 0.53 0.41
C LEU A 195 -14.66 0.73 1.53
N CYS A 196 -15.87 0.20 1.34
CA CYS A 196 -16.96 0.31 2.30
C CYS A 196 -17.32 -1.05 2.89
N ASP A 197 -17.57 -1.07 4.19
CA ASP A 197 -18.05 -2.25 4.90
C ASP A 197 -19.10 -1.87 5.94
N HIS A 198 -20.28 -2.48 5.87
CA HIS A 198 -21.35 -2.31 6.84
C HIS A 198 -21.72 -3.63 7.56
N LEU A 199 -20.94 -4.69 7.31
CA LEU A 199 -21.17 -6.04 7.85
C LEU A 199 -20.02 -6.54 8.71
N LEU A 200 -18.87 -5.84 8.71
CA LEU A 200 -17.61 -6.31 9.29
C LEU A 200 -17.19 -7.65 8.68
N ARG A 201 -17.05 -7.68 7.36
CA ARG A 201 -16.72 -8.89 6.58
C ARG A 201 -15.42 -9.54 7.09
N PRO A 202 -15.35 -10.88 7.14
CA PRO A 202 -14.14 -11.57 7.62
C PRO A 202 -12.88 -11.26 6.85
N ASP A 203 -12.99 -11.00 5.55
CA ASP A 203 -11.92 -10.70 4.59
C ASP A 203 -11.86 -9.22 4.17
N GLY A 204 -12.66 -8.36 4.85
CA GLY A 204 -12.73 -6.93 4.57
C GLY A 204 -11.61 -6.13 5.22
N LEU A 205 -11.35 -4.94 4.65
CA LEU A 205 -10.37 -3.98 5.18
C LEU A 205 -10.68 -3.58 6.63
N ALA A 206 -11.97 -3.36 6.97
CA ALA A 206 -12.37 -2.94 8.31
C ALA A 206 -11.90 -3.90 9.40
N ARG A 207 -12.07 -5.21 9.20
CA ARG A 207 -11.60 -6.24 10.15
C ARG A 207 -10.09 -6.23 10.30
N ALA A 208 -9.38 -6.09 9.20
CA ALA A 208 -7.95 -5.96 9.20
C ALA A 208 -7.48 -4.72 9.97
N MET A 209 -8.13 -3.58 9.73
CA MET A 209 -7.83 -2.32 10.43
C MET A 209 -8.07 -2.44 11.94
N ILE A 210 -9.16 -3.09 12.38
CA ILE A 210 -9.39 -3.33 13.82
C ILE A 210 -8.20 -4.09 14.42
N SER A 211 -7.76 -5.17 13.79
CA SER A 211 -6.65 -5.99 14.29
C SER A 211 -5.33 -5.22 14.32
N LEU A 212 -5.01 -4.51 13.24
CA LEU A 212 -3.76 -3.74 13.11
C LEU A 212 -3.71 -2.56 14.09
N MET A 213 -4.80 -1.79 14.19
CA MET A 213 -4.89 -0.65 15.10
C MET A 213 -4.83 -1.08 16.56
N ALA A 214 -5.53 -2.17 16.91
CA ALA A 214 -5.48 -2.72 18.27
C ALA A 214 -4.06 -3.20 18.63
N ALA A 215 -3.42 -3.97 17.75
CA ALA A 215 -2.04 -4.44 17.96
C ALA A 215 -1.06 -3.27 18.09
N TYR A 216 -1.17 -2.27 17.21
CA TYR A 216 -0.32 -1.08 17.23
C TYR A 216 -0.51 -0.26 18.50
N ALA A 217 -1.75 0.06 18.90
CA ALA A 217 -2.04 0.85 20.10
C ALA A 217 -1.52 0.17 21.36
N LYS A 218 -1.65 -1.16 21.49
CA LYS A 218 -1.13 -1.96 22.60
C LYS A 218 0.41 -1.99 22.60
N LYS A 219 1.04 -2.27 21.44
CA LYS A 219 2.51 -2.32 21.29
C LYS A 219 3.15 -0.98 21.66
N GLN A 220 2.56 0.13 21.21
CA GLN A 220 3.05 1.49 21.49
C GLN A 220 2.61 2.02 22.86
N LYS A 221 1.73 1.33 23.57
CA LYS A 221 1.16 1.74 24.87
C LYS A 221 0.46 3.10 24.82
N HIS A 222 -0.18 3.42 23.69
CA HIS A 222 -0.91 4.67 23.49
C HIS A 222 -2.22 4.71 24.28
N LEU A 223 -2.88 3.54 24.44
CA LEU A 223 -4.08 3.34 25.25
C LEU A 223 -3.88 2.15 26.18
N SER A 224 -4.75 2.04 27.20
CA SER A 224 -4.82 0.83 28.01
C SER A 224 -5.32 -0.36 27.19
N GLU A 225 -4.85 -1.58 27.49
CA GLU A 225 -5.36 -2.79 26.81
C GLU A 225 -6.88 -2.91 26.95
N ARG A 226 -7.43 -2.54 28.12
CA ARG A 226 -8.87 -2.52 28.37
C ARG A 226 -9.62 -1.61 27.41
N ASP A 227 -9.11 -0.40 27.13
CA ASP A 227 -9.78 0.56 26.23
C ASP A 227 -9.68 0.09 24.78
N VAL A 228 -8.54 -0.50 24.40
CA VAL A 228 -8.35 -1.08 23.06
C VAL A 228 -9.30 -2.27 22.84
N ASP A 229 -9.40 -3.18 23.83
CA ASP A 229 -10.30 -4.34 23.74
C ASP A 229 -11.76 -3.88 23.72
N ALA A 230 -12.15 -2.91 24.55
CA ALA A 230 -13.50 -2.35 24.57
C ALA A 230 -13.87 -1.69 23.24
N TRP A 231 -12.91 -1.04 22.55
CA TRP A 231 -13.14 -0.51 21.20
C TRP A 231 -13.37 -1.62 20.17
N ALA A 232 -12.54 -2.67 20.19
CA ALA A 232 -12.69 -3.79 19.26
C ALA A 232 -13.99 -4.57 19.48
N ASP A 233 -14.37 -4.79 20.74
CA ASP A 233 -15.63 -5.45 21.12
C ASP A 233 -16.85 -4.64 20.69
N GLU A 234 -16.80 -3.29 20.81
CA GLU A 234 -17.84 -2.40 20.32
C GLU A 234 -18.05 -2.59 18.82
N GLN A 235 -16.98 -2.64 18.00
CA GLN A 235 -17.12 -2.82 16.56
C GLN A 235 -17.81 -4.15 16.22
N ALA A 236 -17.45 -5.22 16.93
CA ALA A 236 -18.10 -6.52 16.78
C ALA A 236 -19.58 -6.50 17.24
N GLN A 237 -19.92 -5.73 18.28
CA GLN A 237 -21.30 -5.54 18.72
C GLN A 237 -22.11 -4.76 17.70
N LEU A 238 -21.60 -3.64 17.21
CA LEU A 238 -22.26 -2.83 16.18
C LEU A 238 -22.56 -3.67 14.92
N ALA A 239 -21.64 -4.57 14.54
CA ALA A 239 -21.88 -5.47 13.41
C ALA A 239 -23.04 -6.47 13.69
N ARG A 240 -23.10 -7.05 14.90
CA ARG A 240 -24.24 -7.92 15.29
C ARG A 240 -25.58 -7.22 15.31
N GLU A 241 -25.57 -5.93 15.63
CA GLU A 241 -26.76 -5.07 15.69
C GLU A 241 -27.15 -4.46 14.32
N GLY A 242 -26.34 -4.70 13.27
CA GLY A 242 -26.56 -4.10 11.94
C GLY A 242 -26.30 -2.59 11.88
N ARG A 243 -25.48 -2.06 12.79
CA ARG A 243 -25.13 -0.63 12.94
C ARG A 243 -23.69 -0.33 12.56
N PHE A 244 -22.89 -1.36 12.25
CA PHE A 244 -21.52 -1.18 11.84
C PHE A 244 -21.43 -0.41 10.52
N PHE A 245 -20.51 0.53 10.44
CA PHE A 245 -20.18 1.23 9.19
C PHE A 245 -18.72 1.65 9.20
N PHE A 246 -18.05 1.34 8.10
CA PHE A 246 -16.66 1.72 7.84
C PHE A 246 -16.50 2.11 6.37
N SER A 247 -15.74 3.17 6.09
CA SER A 247 -15.18 3.41 4.76
C SER A 247 -13.84 4.11 4.83
N LEU A 248 -12.99 3.82 3.83
CA LEU A 248 -11.70 4.45 3.62
C LEU A 248 -11.39 4.49 2.12
N THR A 249 -10.84 5.59 1.63
CA THR A 249 -10.55 5.74 0.20
C THR A 249 -9.07 5.53 -0.08
N HIS A 250 -8.81 4.66 -1.06
CA HIS A 250 -7.52 4.47 -1.71
C HIS A 250 -7.46 5.29 -2.99
N TYR A 251 -6.38 6.03 -3.18
CA TYR A 251 -6.14 6.89 -4.33
C TYR A 251 -5.02 6.29 -5.17
N VAL A 252 -5.18 6.34 -6.47
CA VAL A 252 -4.19 5.85 -7.45
C VAL A 252 -3.82 7.01 -8.36
N THR A 253 -2.65 7.58 -8.14
CA THR A 253 -2.09 8.64 -8.98
C THR A 253 -1.31 8.03 -10.12
N VAL A 254 -1.64 8.45 -11.33
CA VAL A 254 -1.04 7.97 -12.57
C VAL A 254 -0.30 9.12 -13.23
N ALA A 255 0.96 8.90 -13.55
CA ALA A 255 1.81 9.92 -14.16
C ALA A 255 2.70 9.33 -15.25
N ARG A 256 3.22 10.18 -16.11
CA ARG A 256 4.15 9.86 -17.19
C ARG A 256 5.42 10.69 -17.01
N ARG A 257 6.59 10.06 -17.13
CA ARG A 257 7.86 10.79 -17.16
C ARG A 257 7.95 11.64 -18.41
N ILE A 258 8.26 12.93 -18.25
CA ILE A 258 8.49 13.88 -19.33
C ILE A 258 9.88 13.66 -19.96
#